data_c75e4990f4af2c6f53c38e925a59c793
#
_entry.id   c75e4990f4af2c6f53c38e925a59c793
#
_cell.length_a   1.000
_cell.length_b   1.000
_cell.length_c   1.000
_cell.angle_alpha   90.00
_cell.angle_beta   90.00
_cell.angle_gamma   90.00
#
_symmetry.space_group_name_H-M   'P 1'
#
loop_
_entity.id
_entity.type
_entity.pdbx_description
1 polymer ?
#
loop_
_entity_poly.entity_id
_entity_poly.type
_entity_poly.pdbx_seq_one_letter_code
_entity_poly.pdbx_strand_id
1 'polypeptide(L)'
;YGNNFGAHDGTSTLELFVNSVAQMAKVCVVTGSGNDGGRQLHTSGMLGNVSYASIDIAVAAGVKNFGLQIWKNYIDSFDVLVYSPSYDLVAYLTEGQIVSGAYYGSTELLGIFQGPSPYNVKQLIYVFFQSGTGDIEQGIWHVRIAPKSIANGIFNAYLPGDSYVTGQVAFENPSVY
;
A
#
# COMPACT_ATOMS: atom_id res chain seq x y z
N TYR A 1 0.83 -14.97 -14.59
CA TYR A 1 0.09 -13.83 -14.04
C TYR A 1 0.50 -13.67 -12.60
N GLY A 2 0.98 -12.51 -12.23
CA GLY A 2 1.32 -12.13 -10.87
C GLY A 2 0.78 -10.74 -10.56
N ASN A 3 0.54 -10.48 -9.29
CA ASN A 3 0.26 -9.16 -8.77
C ASN A 3 0.98 -8.99 -7.43
N ASN A 4 1.10 -7.74 -6.99
CA ASN A 4 1.73 -7.43 -5.70
C ASN A 4 0.69 -7.25 -4.58
N PHE A 5 -0.47 -7.91 -4.68
CA PHE A 5 -1.49 -7.85 -3.64
C PHE A 5 -1.18 -8.84 -2.52
N GLY A 6 -1.14 -8.36 -1.30
CA GLY A 6 -0.94 -9.16 -0.11
C GLY A 6 0.10 -8.60 0.85
N ALA A 7 0.17 -9.18 2.03
CA ALA A 7 1.13 -8.81 3.06
C ALA A 7 2.55 -9.35 2.79
N HIS A 8 2.70 -10.26 1.84
CA HIS A 8 3.95 -10.95 1.43
C HIS A 8 4.69 -11.64 2.60
N ASP A 9 3.96 -12.22 3.52
CA ASP A 9 4.51 -12.83 4.75
C ASP A 9 4.05 -14.28 4.98
N GLY A 10 3.35 -14.87 4.02
CA GLY A 10 2.85 -16.24 4.11
C GLY A 10 1.59 -16.40 4.96
N THR A 11 0.96 -15.31 5.41
CA THR A 11 -0.18 -15.39 6.34
C THR A 11 -1.54 -15.12 5.68
N SER A 12 -1.57 -14.75 4.40
CA SER A 12 -2.83 -14.56 3.68
C SER A 12 -3.58 -15.90 3.54
N THR A 13 -4.90 -15.83 3.41
CA THR A 13 -5.74 -17.04 3.24
C THR A 13 -5.30 -17.86 2.02
N LEU A 14 -4.88 -17.21 0.93
CA LEU A 14 -4.38 -17.90 -0.27
C LEU A 14 -3.07 -18.63 0.02
N GLU A 15 -2.13 -17.98 0.69
CA GLU A 15 -0.83 -18.56 1.03
C GLU A 15 -1.00 -19.75 1.99
N LEU A 16 -1.85 -19.61 3.00
CA LEU A 16 -2.20 -20.71 3.92
C LEU A 16 -2.88 -21.88 3.19
N PHE A 17 -3.76 -21.58 2.22
CA PHE A 17 -4.38 -22.63 1.39
C PHE A 17 -3.34 -23.37 0.55
N VAL A 18 -2.42 -22.65 -0.11
CA VAL A 18 -1.32 -23.25 -0.89
C VAL A 18 -0.47 -24.15 0.00
N ASN A 19 -0.09 -23.70 1.19
CA ASN A 19 0.65 -24.49 2.17
C ASN A 19 -0.11 -25.77 2.57
N SER A 20 -1.41 -25.65 2.83
CA SER A 20 -2.25 -26.78 3.20
C SER A 20 -2.35 -27.82 2.08
N VAL A 21 -2.54 -27.38 0.84
CA VAL A 21 -2.57 -28.26 -0.34
C VAL A 21 -1.23 -28.97 -0.52
N ALA A 22 -0.12 -28.24 -0.43
CA ALA A 22 1.22 -28.82 -0.56
C ALA A 22 1.47 -29.92 0.49
N GLN A 23 1.05 -29.69 1.72
CA GLN A 23 1.21 -30.65 2.82
C GLN A 23 0.29 -31.88 2.68
N MET A 24 -0.99 -31.67 2.42
CA MET A 24 -1.97 -32.76 2.32
C MET A 24 -1.78 -33.63 1.08
N ALA A 25 -1.56 -33.01 -0.06
CA ALA A 25 -1.40 -33.71 -1.33
C ALA A 25 0.04 -34.17 -1.59
N LYS A 26 1.00 -33.77 -0.74
CA LYS A 26 2.45 -34.03 -0.91
C LYS A 26 2.95 -33.60 -2.29
N VAL A 27 2.48 -32.46 -2.76
CA VAL A 27 2.87 -31.87 -4.05
C VAL A 27 3.83 -30.70 -3.84
N CYS A 28 4.66 -30.47 -4.84
CA CYS A 28 5.49 -29.26 -4.88
C CYS A 28 4.73 -28.18 -5.64
N VAL A 29 4.57 -27.02 -5.01
CA VAL A 29 4.01 -25.83 -5.64
C VAL A 29 5.15 -24.89 -5.99
N VAL A 30 5.31 -24.58 -7.26
CA VAL A 30 6.34 -23.65 -7.77
C VAL A 30 5.68 -22.40 -8.30
N THR A 31 6.17 -21.26 -7.86
CA THR A 31 5.69 -19.94 -8.30
C THR A 31 6.87 -19.08 -8.72
N GLY A 32 6.62 -18.15 -9.64
CA GLY A 32 7.60 -17.13 -10.01
C GLY A 32 7.64 -16.02 -8.95
N SER A 33 8.82 -15.50 -8.65
CA SER A 33 9.03 -14.40 -7.69
C SER A 33 8.75 -13.01 -8.30
N GLY A 34 8.37 -12.94 -9.58
CA GLY A 34 8.19 -11.68 -10.29
C GLY A 34 9.49 -11.14 -10.91
N ASN A 35 9.40 -9.99 -11.54
CA ASN A 35 10.50 -9.32 -12.24
C ASN A 35 10.54 -7.81 -11.98
N ASP A 36 9.88 -7.33 -10.94
CA ASP A 36 9.71 -5.90 -10.64
C ASP A 36 10.73 -5.36 -9.63
N GLY A 37 11.73 -6.15 -9.24
CA GLY A 37 12.70 -5.78 -8.19
C GLY A 37 13.47 -4.48 -8.43
N GLY A 38 13.59 -4.00 -9.67
CA GLY A 38 14.24 -2.73 -10.01
C GLY A 38 13.28 -1.54 -10.17
N ARG A 39 11.98 -1.70 -9.89
CA ARG A 39 10.94 -0.70 -10.23
C ARG A 39 10.52 0.19 -9.07
N GLN A 40 11.15 0.11 -7.93
CA GLN A 40 10.83 0.94 -6.76
C GLN A 40 9.35 0.85 -6.32
N LEU A 41 8.78 -0.35 -6.35
CA LEU A 41 7.37 -0.60 -6.05
C LEU A 41 7.13 -1.08 -4.61
N HIS A 42 8.17 -1.14 -3.79
CA HIS A 42 8.07 -1.49 -2.38
C HIS A 42 8.83 -0.50 -1.52
N THR A 43 8.25 -0.13 -0.41
CA THR A 43 8.94 0.54 0.69
C THR A 43 8.46 -0.03 2.02
N SER A 44 9.29 0.07 3.03
CA SER A 44 8.99 -0.37 4.40
C SER A 44 9.53 0.61 5.41
N GLY A 45 9.00 0.54 6.61
CA GLY A 45 9.50 1.37 7.70
C GLY A 45 9.16 0.80 9.06
N MET A 46 9.73 1.42 10.07
CA MET A 46 9.46 1.11 11.47
C MET A 46 9.01 2.37 12.19
N LEU A 47 7.80 2.30 12.76
CA LEU A 47 7.25 3.32 13.64
C LEU A 47 7.79 3.04 15.05
N GLY A 48 8.66 3.89 15.51
CA GLY A 48 9.16 3.87 16.89
C GLY A 48 8.70 5.14 17.61
N ASN A 49 9.63 5.83 18.26
CA ASN A 49 9.39 7.12 18.91
C ASN A 49 9.45 8.28 17.90
N VAL A 50 8.84 8.11 16.73
CA VAL A 50 8.76 9.13 15.68
C VAL A 50 7.39 9.79 15.69
N SER A 51 7.31 11.07 15.33
CA SER A 51 6.03 11.78 15.22
C SER A 51 5.23 11.32 14.00
N TYR A 52 5.89 10.89 12.94
CA TYR A 52 5.30 10.28 11.75
C TYR A 52 6.38 9.57 10.91
N ALA A 53 5.95 8.63 10.06
CA ALA A 53 6.75 8.14 8.94
C ALA A 53 6.17 8.67 7.62
N SER A 54 7.04 8.97 6.65
CA SER A 54 6.64 9.46 5.32
C SER A 54 6.86 8.39 4.26
N ILE A 55 5.89 8.24 3.38
CA ILE A 55 5.97 7.48 2.15
C ILE A 55 5.74 8.47 1.01
N ASP A 56 6.76 8.69 0.20
CA ASP A 56 6.71 9.64 -0.90
C ASP A 56 6.58 8.87 -2.22
N ILE A 57 5.58 9.24 -3.04
CA ILE A 57 5.22 8.56 -4.28
C ILE A 57 5.37 9.54 -5.44
N ALA A 58 6.33 9.30 -6.30
CA ALA A 58 6.47 10.04 -7.54
C ALA A 58 5.43 9.55 -8.56
N VAL A 59 4.64 10.47 -9.09
CA VAL A 59 3.65 10.24 -10.12
C VAL A 59 4.00 11.05 -11.35
N ALA A 60 4.26 10.38 -12.48
CA ALA A 60 4.55 11.03 -13.75
C ALA A 60 3.26 11.49 -14.45
N ALA A 61 3.41 12.30 -15.50
CA ALA A 61 2.30 12.68 -16.37
C ALA A 61 1.71 11.46 -17.08
N GLY A 62 0.41 11.48 -17.34
CA GLY A 62 -0.28 10.42 -18.10
C GLY A 62 -0.81 9.27 -17.24
N VAL A 63 -0.62 9.29 -15.93
CA VAL A 63 -1.16 8.27 -15.02
C VAL A 63 -2.65 8.50 -14.80
N LYS A 64 -3.47 7.48 -15.03
CA LYS A 64 -4.94 7.53 -14.87
C LYS A 64 -5.42 7.03 -13.51
N ASN A 65 -4.76 6.01 -13.00
CA ASN A 65 -5.08 5.41 -11.71
C ASN A 65 -3.92 4.57 -11.19
N PHE A 66 -3.82 4.41 -9.89
CA PHE A 66 -3.00 3.41 -9.22
C PHE A 66 -3.50 3.18 -7.80
N GLY A 67 -3.08 2.07 -7.19
CA GLY A 67 -3.43 1.74 -5.82
C GLY A 67 -2.18 1.66 -4.94
N LEU A 68 -2.26 2.25 -3.75
CA LEU A 68 -1.27 2.08 -2.69
C LEU A 68 -1.82 1.10 -1.66
N GLN A 69 -1.06 0.05 -1.36
CA GLN A 69 -1.33 -0.85 -0.26
C GLN A 69 -0.35 -0.57 0.88
N ILE A 70 -0.86 -0.41 2.10
CA ILE A 70 -0.04 -0.36 3.31
C ILE A 70 -0.48 -1.51 4.21
N TRP A 71 0.47 -2.34 4.61
CA TRP A 71 0.25 -3.50 5.47
C TRP A 71 0.93 -3.30 6.81
N LYS A 72 0.20 -3.51 7.89
CA LYS A 72 0.67 -3.40 9.26
C LYS A 72 0.21 -4.57 10.12
N ASN A 73 0.79 -4.73 11.30
CA ASN A 73 0.24 -5.63 12.30
C ASN A 73 -1.02 -4.99 12.94
N TYR A 74 -2.04 -5.80 13.22
CA TYR A 74 -3.29 -5.33 13.82
C TYR A 74 -3.11 -4.74 15.23
N ILE A 75 -2.05 -5.11 15.95
CA ILE A 75 -1.76 -4.59 17.30
C ILE A 75 -1.30 -3.14 17.31
N ASP A 76 -0.81 -2.62 16.17
CA ASP A 76 -0.40 -1.24 16.02
C ASP A 76 -1.60 -0.36 15.66
N SER A 77 -1.69 0.82 16.25
CA SER A 77 -2.69 1.82 15.90
C SER A 77 -2.01 3.09 15.40
N PHE A 78 -2.42 3.56 14.23
CA PHE A 78 -1.96 4.79 13.62
C PHE A 78 -2.99 5.33 12.64
N ASP A 79 -2.85 6.59 12.25
CA ASP A 79 -3.63 7.19 11.17
C ASP A 79 -2.79 7.35 9.91
N VAL A 80 -3.48 7.47 8.76
CA VAL A 80 -2.85 7.72 7.47
C VAL A 80 -3.40 9.03 6.90
N LEU A 81 -2.49 9.95 6.58
CA LEU A 81 -2.80 11.24 5.97
C LEU A 81 -2.18 11.28 4.58
N VAL A 82 -2.98 11.64 3.60
CA VAL A 82 -2.51 11.78 2.22
C VAL A 82 -2.50 13.25 1.84
N TYR A 83 -1.33 13.73 1.43
CA TYR A 83 -1.11 15.09 0.98
C TYR A 83 -0.82 15.12 -0.51
N SER A 84 -1.30 16.18 -1.15
CA SER A 84 -1.03 16.49 -2.56
C SER A 84 0.44 16.84 -2.79
N PRO A 85 0.88 16.96 -4.06
CA PRO A 85 2.20 17.49 -4.41
C PRO A 85 2.48 18.92 -3.88
N SER A 86 1.44 19.69 -3.57
CA SER A 86 1.54 21.02 -2.95
C SER A 86 1.42 21.00 -1.43
N TYR A 87 1.44 19.81 -0.79
CA TYR A 87 1.26 19.60 0.66
C TYR A 87 -0.13 19.97 1.20
N ASP A 88 -1.17 20.04 0.37
CA ASP A 88 -2.54 20.15 0.85
C ASP A 88 -3.02 18.80 1.36
N LEU A 89 -3.64 18.77 2.54
CA LEU A 89 -4.25 17.53 3.08
C LEU A 89 -5.48 17.16 2.26
N VAL A 90 -5.42 16.03 1.56
CA VAL A 90 -6.49 15.56 0.67
C VAL A 90 -7.35 14.50 1.34
N ALA A 91 -6.73 13.55 2.04
CA ALA A 91 -7.45 12.48 2.74
C ALA A 91 -6.86 12.18 4.11
N TYR A 92 -7.74 11.81 5.03
CA TYR A 92 -7.40 11.37 6.38
C TYR A 92 -8.14 10.06 6.67
N LEU A 93 -7.40 8.99 6.95
CA LEU A 93 -7.95 7.67 7.21
C LEU A 93 -7.60 7.22 8.62
N THR A 94 -8.60 6.71 9.31
CA THR A 94 -8.44 6.00 10.59
C THR A 94 -8.98 4.59 10.48
N GLU A 95 -8.61 3.73 11.42
CA GLU A 95 -9.00 2.33 11.43
C GLU A 95 -10.53 2.14 11.35
N GLY A 96 -10.94 1.24 10.46
CA GLY A 96 -12.34 0.91 10.21
C GLY A 96 -13.07 1.90 9.30
N GLN A 97 -12.38 2.90 8.74
CA GLN A 97 -13.00 3.91 7.88
C GLN A 97 -12.87 3.61 6.39
N ILE A 98 -13.86 4.11 5.66
CA ILE A 98 -13.83 4.25 4.21
C ILE A 98 -13.94 5.75 3.91
N VAL A 99 -13.00 6.26 3.14
CA VAL A 99 -13.00 7.65 2.62
C VAL A 99 -13.31 7.59 1.15
N SER A 100 -14.28 8.40 0.72
CA SER A 100 -14.63 8.57 -0.68
C SER A 100 -14.93 10.05 -0.95
N GLY A 101 -14.72 10.49 -2.21
CA GLY A 101 -14.97 11.88 -2.59
C GLY A 101 -13.97 12.87 -2.01
N ALA A 102 -12.74 12.45 -1.76
CA ALA A 102 -11.62 13.34 -1.47
C ALA A 102 -10.94 13.72 -2.79
N TYR A 103 -10.82 15.02 -3.07
CA TYR A 103 -10.35 15.52 -4.36
C TYR A 103 -9.19 16.48 -4.22
N TYR A 104 -8.25 16.41 -5.18
CA TYR A 104 -7.24 17.42 -5.42
C TYR A 104 -7.05 17.58 -6.93
N GLY A 105 -7.38 18.75 -7.49
CA GLY A 105 -7.40 18.94 -8.93
C GLY A 105 -8.32 17.93 -9.63
N SER A 106 -7.76 17.21 -10.60
CA SER A 106 -8.45 16.12 -11.30
C SER A 106 -8.39 14.77 -10.58
N THR A 107 -7.63 14.67 -9.49
CA THR A 107 -7.41 13.43 -8.74
C THR A 107 -8.48 13.21 -7.69
N GLU A 108 -9.12 12.05 -7.72
CA GLU A 108 -9.99 11.54 -6.65
C GLU A 108 -9.28 10.46 -5.87
N LEU A 109 -9.44 10.48 -4.54
CA LEU A 109 -8.94 9.45 -3.63
C LEU A 109 -10.10 8.64 -3.06
N LEU A 110 -9.94 7.32 -3.11
CA LEU A 110 -10.77 6.35 -2.40
C LEU A 110 -9.88 5.62 -1.42
N GLY A 111 -10.21 5.66 -0.13
CA GLY A 111 -9.41 5.03 0.92
C GLY A 111 -10.21 4.03 1.72
N ILE A 112 -9.62 2.87 2.00
CA ILE A 112 -10.17 1.87 2.90
C ILE A 112 -9.11 1.57 3.95
N PHE A 113 -9.42 1.83 5.21
CA PHE A 113 -8.62 1.36 6.33
C PHE A 113 -9.37 0.20 7.00
N GLN A 114 -8.97 -1.01 6.68
CA GLN A 114 -9.61 -2.23 7.18
C GLN A 114 -9.53 -2.31 8.71
N GLY A 115 -10.59 -2.76 9.36
CA GLY A 115 -10.54 -3.12 10.79
C GLY A 115 -9.78 -4.43 11.02
N PRO A 116 -9.48 -4.78 12.28
CA PRO A 116 -8.88 -6.06 12.64
C PRO A 116 -9.71 -7.24 12.14
N SER A 117 -9.03 -8.26 11.62
CA SER A 117 -9.67 -9.50 11.15
C SER A 117 -9.26 -10.67 12.04
N PRO A 118 -10.18 -11.57 12.44
CA PRO A 118 -9.81 -12.77 13.19
C PRO A 118 -9.02 -13.78 12.35
N TYR A 119 -8.94 -13.57 11.03
CA TYR A 119 -8.31 -14.52 10.10
C TYR A 119 -6.91 -14.13 9.66
N ASN A 120 -6.47 -12.90 9.99
CA ASN A 120 -5.14 -12.42 9.62
C ASN A 120 -4.62 -11.43 10.66
N VAL A 121 -3.35 -11.61 11.05
CA VAL A 121 -2.65 -10.68 11.95
C VAL A 121 -2.23 -9.37 11.25
N LYS A 122 -2.35 -9.31 9.95
CA LYS A 122 -2.07 -8.11 9.15
C LYS A 122 -3.35 -7.39 8.79
N GLN A 123 -3.28 -6.07 8.80
CA GLN A 123 -4.33 -5.18 8.33
C GLN A 123 -3.90 -4.46 7.07
N LEU A 124 -4.83 -4.35 6.12
CA LEU A 124 -4.67 -3.59 4.90
C LEU A 124 -5.21 -2.17 5.07
N ILE A 125 -4.42 -1.22 4.63
CA ILE A 125 -4.87 0.12 4.29
C ILE A 125 -4.67 0.26 2.79
N TYR A 126 -5.74 0.56 2.08
CA TYR A 126 -5.72 0.70 0.62
C TYR A 126 -6.15 2.10 0.23
N VAL A 127 -5.32 2.79 -0.53
CA VAL A 127 -5.64 4.10 -1.09
C VAL A 127 -5.58 4.00 -2.60
N PHE A 128 -6.70 4.23 -3.24
CA PHE A 128 -6.82 4.24 -4.69
C PHE A 128 -6.87 5.68 -5.20
N PHE A 129 -5.96 6.00 -6.07
CA PHE A 129 -5.87 7.26 -6.79
C PHE A 129 -6.46 7.06 -8.16
N GLN A 130 -7.39 7.91 -8.55
CA GLN A 130 -7.99 7.87 -9.88
C GLN A 130 -8.29 9.27 -10.41
N SER A 131 -8.39 9.38 -11.71
CA SER A 131 -8.92 10.57 -12.37
C SER A 131 -10.14 10.22 -13.21
N GLY A 132 -11.21 10.99 -13.06
CA GLY A 132 -12.43 10.80 -13.86
C GLY A 132 -12.30 11.30 -15.29
N THR A 133 -11.57 12.38 -15.50
CA THR A 133 -11.46 13.08 -16.80
C THR A 133 -10.06 13.64 -16.99
N GLY A 134 -9.09 12.82 -17.28
CA GLY A 134 -7.73 13.34 -17.44
C GLY A 134 -6.69 12.45 -16.81
N ASP A 135 -5.67 13.05 -16.26
CA ASP A 135 -4.58 12.38 -15.56
C ASP A 135 -4.65 12.71 -14.06
N ILE A 136 -4.08 11.83 -13.24
CA ILE A 136 -3.78 12.15 -11.85
C ILE A 136 -2.80 13.32 -11.82
N GLU A 137 -2.96 14.23 -10.87
CA GLU A 137 -2.01 15.33 -10.69
C GLU A 137 -0.60 14.78 -10.49
N GLN A 138 0.29 15.18 -11.41
CA GLN A 138 1.69 14.77 -11.41
C GLN A 138 2.48 15.40 -10.25
N GLY A 139 3.51 14.74 -9.81
CA GLY A 139 4.40 15.22 -8.75
C GLY A 139 4.59 14.20 -7.64
N ILE A 140 5.10 14.65 -6.51
CA ILE A 140 5.34 13.79 -5.35
C ILE A 140 4.13 13.87 -4.41
N TRP A 141 3.38 12.78 -4.31
CA TRP A 141 2.34 12.62 -3.32
C TRP A 141 2.94 12.13 -2.02
N HIS A 142 2.52 12.71 -0.88
CA HIS A 142 3.09 12.41 0.43
C HIS A 142 2.05 11.69 1.27
N VAL A 143 2.38 10.47 1.70
CA VAL A 143 1.55 9.70 2.61
C VAL A 143 2.25 9.64 3.97
N ARG A 144 1.62 10.20 5.00
CA ARG A 144 2.15 10.21 6.36
C ARG A 144 1.41 9.21 7.22
N ILE A 145 2.18 8.40 7.93
CA ILE A 145 1.69 7.46 8.94
C ILE A 145 1.93 8.11 10.30
N ALA A 146 0.86 8.46 11.01
CA ALA A 146 0.89 9.11 12.31
C ALA A 146 0.62 8.10 13.44
N PRO A 147 1.64 7.70 14.23
CA PRO A 147 1.50 6.70 15.29
C PRO A 147 0.54 7.16 16.39
N LYS A 148 -0.28 6.23 16.92
CA LYS A 148 -1.10 6.40 18.12
C LYS A 148 -0.64 5.47 19.25
N SER A 149 -0.62 4.16 18.97
CA SER A 149 -0.16 3.13 19.90
C SER A 149 0.59 2.08 19.12
N ILE A 150 1.87 1.97 19.37
CA ILE A 150 2.78 1.11 18.59
C ILE A 150 3.37 0.04 19.48
N ALA A 151 3.19 -1.22 19.08
CA ALA A 151 3.74 -2.38 19.75
C ALA A 151 4.78 -3.11 18.86
N ASN A 152 4.52 -3.24 17.55
CA ASN A 152 5.43 -3.85 16.58
C ASN A 152 6.11 -2.77 15.71
N GLY A 153 5.32 -1.85 15.16
CA GLY A 153 5.77 -0.70 14.41
C GLY A 153 6.16 -0.95 12.96
N ILE A 154 6.26 -2.19 12.52
CA ILE A 154 6.68 -2.51 11.15
C ILE A 154 5.50 -2.34 10.20
N PHE A 155 5.72 -1.58 9.14
CA PHE A 155 4.81 -1.50 8.00
C PHE A 155 5.52 -1.76 6.70
N ASN A 156 4.77 -2.25 5.72
CA ASN A 156 5.20 -2.41 4.33
C ASN A 156 4.20 -1.72 3.42
N ALA A 157 4.70 -1.07 2.39
CA ALA A 157 3.86 -0.41 1.39
C ALA A 157 4.23 -0.90 -0.01
N TYR A 158 3.22 -1.14 -0.83
CA TYR A 158 3.36 -1.68 -2.18
C TYR A 158 2.56 -0.86 -3.18
N LEU A 159 3.16 -0.63 -4.34
CA LEU A 159 2.50 -0.14 -5.54
C LEU A 159 2.24 -1.30 -6.51
N PRO A 160 1.21 -1.23 -7.36
CA PRO A 160 0.94 -2.30 -8.31
C PRO A 160 2.05 -2.43 -9.35
N GLY A 161 2.41 -3.67 -9.66
CA GLY A 161 3.38 -4.02 -10.70
C GLY A 161 2.77 -4.22 -12.08
N ASP A 162 1.58 -3.67 -12.35
CA ASP A 162 0.93 -3.85 -13.63
C ASP A 162 1.53 -2.97 -14.74
N SER A 163 1.28 -3.35 -15.99
CA SER A 163 1.84 -2.67 -17.15
C SER A 163 1.29 -1.25 -17.37
N TYR A 164 0.17 -0.91 -16.72
CA TYR A 164 -0.49 0.38 -16.92
C TYR A 164 0.18 1.52 -16.15
N VAL A 165 0.84 1.20 -15.04
CA VAL A 165 1.53 2.18 -14.19
C VAL A 165 3.05 1.98 -14.14
N THR A 166 3.56 0.96 -14.84
CA THR A 166 4.99 0.63 -14.85
C THR A 166 5.85 1.78 -15.34
N GLY A 167 6.79 2.21 -14.48
CA GLY A 167 7.71 3.30 -14.77
C GLY A 167 7.09 4.70 -14.69
N GLN A 168 5.81 4.80 -14.33
CA GLN A 168 5.09 6.07 -14.19
C GLN A 168 4.75 6.40 -12.74
N VAL A 169 4.74 5.40 -11.85
CA VAL A 169 4.54 5.56 -10.41
C VAL A 169 5.61 4.76 -9.69
N ALA A 170 6.27 5.39 -8.72
CA ALA A 170 7.35 4.77 -7.96
C ALA A 170 7.47 5.41 -6.57
N PHE A 171 8.00 4.65 -5.60
CA PHE A 171 8.42 5.25 -4.34
C PHE A 171 9.72 6.02 -4.53
N GLU A 172 9.82 7.23 -3.96
CA GLU A 172 11.04 8.03 -3.94
C GLU A 172 12.13 7.39 -3.06
N ASN A 173 11.70 6.73 -1.97
CA ASN A 173 12.58 6.05 -1.03
C ASN A 173 12.19 4.56 -0.94
N PRO A 174 12.51 3.75 -1.95
CA PRO A 174 12.20 2.33 -1.93
C PRO A 174 13.06 1.59 -0.90
N SER A 175 12.50 0.56 -0.28
CA SER A 175 13.29 -0.39 0.48
C SER A 175 13.93 -1.40 -0.47
N VAL A 176 15.21 -1.62 -0.26
CA VAL A 176 15.93 -2.70 -0.94
C VAL A 176 15.74 -3.98 -0.12
N TYR A 177 15.31 -5.06 -0.76
CA TYR A 177 15.24 -6.39 -0.16
C TYR A 177 16.62 -7.01 -0.02
#